data_9a5b856b157cb4a4e497a193769f93fe
#
_entry.id   9a5b856b157cb4a4e497a193769f93fe
#
_cell.length_a   1.000
_cell.length_b   1.000
_cell.length_c   1.000
_cell.angle_alpha   90.00
_cell.angle_beta   90.00
_cell.angle_gamma   90.00
#
_symmetry.space_group_name_H-M   'P 1'
#
loop_
_entity.id
_entity.type
_entity.pdbx_description
1 polymer ?
#
loop_
_entity_poly.entity_id
_entity_poly.type
_entity_poly.pdbx_seq_one_letter_code
_entity_poly.pdbx_strand_id
1 'polypeptide(L)'
;MPFSAVLDSDGLIKLAKAGILEVVVKAWNCLIPQAVYAETVDRGIQAAYPDALAIREVLDPSMVRPLVRHPRAARLLEQRRGLGRGEQEALHLFFAVPADAIISDDAAFVTVLDQAGLPYLPPALVLVQLAHQRHLEPRAALEGLERMRPFIRPEVYQAARLDLEAPRPRRPKRAKEGGSP
;
A
#
# COMPACT_ATOMS: atom_id res chain seq x y z
N MET A 1 11.04 -2.23 13.85
CA MET A 1 9.90 -3.07 13.43
C MET A 1 9.70 -2.90 11.93
N PRO A 2 9.19 -3.91 11.20
CA PRO A 2 8.84 -3.72 9.80
C PRO A 2 7.72 -2.68 9.66
N PHE A 3 7.69 -1.97 8.53
CA PHE A 3 6.61 -1.04 8.20
C PHE A 3 5.27 -1.79 8.15
N SER A 4 4.24 -1.24 8.76
CA SER A 4 2.92 -1.85 8.85
C SER A 4 1.90 -1.04 8.07
N ALA A 5 1.18 -1.65 7.13
CA ALA A 5 0.25 -0.96 6.26
C ALA A 5 -1.11 -1.66 6.19
N VAL A 6 -2.17 -0.86 6.19
CA VAL A 6 -3.53 -1.31 5.85
C VAL A 6 -3.72 -1.05 4.35
N LEU A 7 -4.15 -2.06 3.59
CA LEU A 7 -4.40 -1.94 2.17
C LEU A 7 -5.91 -1.81 1.91
N ASP A 8 -6.30 -0.81 1.11
CA ASP A 8 -7.64 -0.75 0.54
C ASP A 8 -7.73 -1.53 -0.79
N SER A 9 -8.91 -1.59 -1.38
CA SER A 9 -9.14 -2.33 -2.65
C SER A 9 -8.34 -1.74 -3.80
N ASP A 10 -8.29 -0.41 -3.92
CA ASP A 10 -7.59 0.29 -4.99
C ASP A 10 -6.08 0.11 -4.88
N GLY A 11 -5.53 0.27 -3.68
CA GLY A 11 -4.11 0.03 -3.39
C GLY A 11 -3.69 -1.39 -3.70
N LEU A 12 -4.46 -2.38 -3.24
CA LEU A 12 -4.18 -3.80 -3.45
C LEU A 12 -4.16 -4.18 -4.93
N ILE A 13 -5.17 -3.75 -5.70
CA ILE A 13 -5.27 -4.01 -7.14
C ILE A 13 -4.11 -3.37 -7.90
N LYS A 14 -3.75 -2.13 -7.61
CA LYS A 14 -2.65 -1.44 -8.30
C LYS A 14 -1.29 -2.07 -8.02
N LEU A 15 -1.04 -2.51 -6.79
CA LEU A 15 0.19 -3.26 -6.46
C LEU A 15 0.26 -4.60 -7.18
N ALA A 16 -0.87 -5.30 -7.34
CA ALA A 16 -0.95 -6.52 -8.13
C ALA A 16 -0.67 -6.25 -9.62
N LYS A 17 -1.29 -5.21 -10.21
CA LYS A 17 -1.04 -4.79 -11.60
C LYS A 17 0.41 -4.39 -11.85
N ALA A 18 1.06 -3.77 -10.88
CA ALA A 18 2.48 -3.46 -10.94
C ALA A 18 3.38 -4.71 -10.86
N GLY A 19 2.83 -5.86 -10.45
CA GLY A 19 3.58 -7.11 -10.28
C GLY A 19 4.52 -7.09 -9.08
N ILE A 20 4.23 -6.27 -8.07
CA ILE A 20 5.10 -6.11 -6.89
C ILE A 20 4.43 -6.53 -5.58
N LEU A 21 3.19 -6.98 -5.62
CA LEU A 21 2.45 -7.32 -4.39
C LEU A 21 3.18 -8.33 -3.52
N GLU A 22 3.80 -9.34 -4.13
CA GLU A 22 4.60 -10.35 -3.40
C GLU A 22 5.80 -9.72 -2.66
N VAL A 23 6.47 -8.73 -3.29
CA VAL A 23 7.58 -8.01 -2.64
C VAL A 23 7.07 -7.18 -1.47
N VAL A 24 5.92 -6.52 -1.63
CA VAL A 24 5.30 -5.71 -0.57
C VAL A 24 4.99 -6.56 0.66
N VAL A 25 4.28 -7.68 0.48
CA VAL A 25 3.87 -8.54 1.61
C VAL A 25 5.02 -9.26 2.29
N LYS A 26 6.15 -9.45 1.59
CA LYS A 26 7.39 -9.98 2.18
C LYS A 26 8.18 -8.92 2.94
N ALA A 27 8.13 -7.67 2.49
CA ALA A 27 8.89 -6.57 3.08
C ALA A 27 8.18 -5.91 4.27
N TRP A 28 6.84 -5.84 4.22
CA TRP A 28 6.01 -5.11 5.16
C TRP A 28 4.97 -5.99 5.84
N ASN A 29 4.51 -5.58 7.02
CA ASN A 29 3.36 -6.18 7.67
C ASN A 29 2.07 -5.63 7.03
N CYS A 30 1.52 -6.36 6.08
CA CYS A 30 0.31 -5.96 5.35
C CYS A 30 -0.94 -6.50 6.03
N LEU A 31 -1.94 -5.64 6.22
CA LEU A 31 -3.21 -5.93 6.85
C LEU A 31 -4.34 -5.55 5.90
N ILE A 32 -5.23 -6.50 5.65
CA ILE A 32 -6.27 -6.38 4.63
C ILE A 32 -7.62 -6.52 5.30
N PRO A 33 -8.50 -5.51 5.24
CA PRO A 33 -9.87 -5.65 5.73
C PRO A 33 -10.60 -6.78 5.02
N GLN A 34 -11.48 -7.49 5.72
CA GLN A 34 -12.25 -8.58 5.13
C GLN A 34 -13.13 -8.11 3.95
N ALA A 35 -13.68 -6.90 4.02
CA ALA A 35 -14.43 -6.34 2.90
C ALA A 35 -13.55 -6.12 1.67
N VAL A 36 -12.31 -5.65 1.86
CA VAL A 36 -11.33 -5.49 0.77
C VAL A 36 -11.02 -6.85 0.12
N TYR A 37 -10.75 -7.87 0.91
CA TYR A 37 -10.54 -9.23 0.39
C TYR A 37 -11.76 -9.73 -0.41
N ALA A 38 -12.96 -9.60 0.14
CA ALA A 38 -14.19 -9.99 -0.54
C ALA A 38 -14.42 -9.21 -1.86
N GLU A 39 -14.01 -7.94 -1.89
CA GLU A 39 -14.09 -7.11 -3.10
C GLU A 39 -13.09 -7.49 -4.18
N THR A 40 -11.84 -7.65 -3.79
CA THR A 40 -10.73 -7.83 -4.74
C THR A 40 -10.54 -9.29 -5.15
N VAL A 41 -10.79 -10.24 -4.26
CA VAL A 41 -10.60 -11.67 -4.50
C VAL A 41 -11.92 -12.34 -4.83
N ASP A 42 -12.87 -12.38 -3.90
CA ASP A 42 -14.09 -13.21 -4.09
C ASP A 42 -14.93 -12.70 -5.27
N ARG A 43 -15.29 -11.41 -5.27
CA ARG A 43 -16.04 -10.80 -6.38
C ARG A 43 -15.19 -10.67 -7.65
N GLY A 44 -13.90 -10.40 -7.51
CA GLY A 44 -12.97 -10.33 -8.63
C GLY A 44 -12.85 -11.66 -9.39
N ILE A 45 -12.79 -12.79 -8.68
CA ILE A 45 -12.81 -14.14 -9.30
C ILE A 45 -14.15 -14.42 -9.98
N GLN A 46 -15.27 -14.08 -9.33
CA GLN A 46 -16.60 -14.24 -9.93
C GLN A 46 -16.75 -13.42 -11.22
N ALA A 47 -16.13 -12.24 -11.28
CA ALA A 47 -16.11 -11.36 -12.45
C ALA A 47 -15.00 -11.70 -13.46
N ALA A 48 -14.23 -12.77 -13.22
CA ALA A 48 -13.08 -13.21 -14.03
C ALA A 48 -12.00 -12.16 -14.23
N TYR A 49 -11.74 -11.31 -13.24
CA TYR A 49 -10.63 -10.37 -13.30
C TYR A 49 -9.29 -11.08 -13.07
N PRO A 50 -8.30 -10.93 -13.98
CA PRO A 50 -7.00 -11.60 -13.85
C PRO A 50 -6.27 -11.27 -12.55
N ASP A 51 -6.39 -10.03 -12.09
CA ASP A 51 -5.73 -9.56 -10.87
C ASP A 51 -6.20 -10.31 -9.61
N ALA A 52 -7.47 -10.74 -9.58
CA ALA A 52 -8.06 -11.42 -8.42
C ALA A 52 -7.37 -12.74 -8.08
N LEU A 53 -6.99 -13.52 -9.10
CA LEU A 53 -6.24 -14.77 -8.91
C LEU A 53 -4.83 -14.48 -8.42
N ALA A 54 -4.15 -13.52 -9.03
CA ALA A 54 -2.81 -13.13 -8.61
C ALA A 54 -2.78 -12.60 -7.16
N ILE A 55 -3.77 -11.81 -6.77
CA ILE A 55 -3.92 -11.34 -5.39
C ILE A 55 -4.12 -12.53 -4.45
N ARG A 56 -5.04 -13.45 -4.75
CA ARG A 56 -5.31 -14.63 -3.91
C ARG A 56 -4.08 -15.50 -3.69
N GLU A 57 -3.26 -15.70 -4.71
CA GLU A 57 -2.05 -16.53 -4.62
C GLU A 57 -0.97 -15.93 -3.73
N VAL A 58 -0.94 -14.60 -3.62
CA VAL A 58 0.08 -13.88 -2.83
C VAL A 58 -0.34 -13.68 -1.38
N LEU A 59 -1.64 -13.53 -1.12
CA LEU A 59 -2.14 -13.20 0.21
C LEU A 59 -2.17 -14.42 1.13
N ASP A 60 -1.50 -14.32 2.28
CA ASP A 60 -1.69 -15.26 3.38
C ASP A 60 -3.01 -14.93 4.11
N PRO A 61 -3.84 -15.95 4.44
CA PRO A 61 -5.08 -15.76 5.19
C PRO A 61 -4.92 -14.98 6.50
N SER A 62 -3.77 -15.07 7.14
CA SER A 62 -3.47 -14.33 8.38
C SER A 62 -3.36 -12.81 8.19
N MET A 63 -3.21 -12.33 6.95
CA MET A 63 -3.22 -10.89 6.62
C MET A 63 -4.64 -10.32 6.60
N VAL A 64 -5.65 -11.16 6.36
CA VAL A 64 -7.05 -10.75 6.31
C VAL A 64 -7.60 -10.56 7.71
N ARG A 65 -8.17 -9.39 7.97
CA ARG A 65 -8.67 -9.02 9.29
C ARG A 65 -10.18 -8.82 9.27
N PRO A 66 -10.91 -9.45 10.19
CA PRO A 66 -12.32 -9.19 10.37
C PRO A 66 -12.54 -7.75 10.84
N LEU A 67 -13.73 -7.21 10.55
CA LEU A 67 -14.11 -5.88 11.00
C LEU A 67 -14.11 -5.80 12.53
N VAL A 68 -13.28 -4.91 13.06
CA VAL A 68 -13.29 -4.48 14.46
C VAL A 68 -13.69 -3.01 14.49
N ARG A 69 -14.89 -2.70 15.00
CA ARG A 69 -15.38 -1.32 15.07
C ARG A 69 -14.54 -0.49 16.03
N HIS A 70 -13.98 0.61 15.54
CA HIS A 70 -13.19 1.53 16.34
C HIS A 70 -13.92 2.90 16.47
N PRO A 71 -14.03 3.49 17.68
CA PRO A 71 -14.81 4.72 17.91
C PRO A 71 -14.33 5.93 17.08
N ARG A 72 -13.02 6.07 16.88
CA ARG A 72 -12.45 7.16 16.06
C ARG A 72 -12.87 7.04 14.59
N ALA A 73 -12.81 5.83 14.03
CA ALA A 73 -13.28 5.58 12.67
C ALA A 73 -14.79 5.86 12.54
N ALA A 74 -15.60 5.39 13.49
CA ALA A 74 -17.04 5.63 13.48
C ALA A 74 -17.37 7.12 13.43
N ARG A 75 -16.73 7.96 14.27
CA ARG A 75 -16.93 9.42 14.25
C ARG A 75 -16.56 10.07 12.94
N LEU A 76 -15.47 9.62 12.29
CA LEU A 76 -15.08 10.14 10.97
C LEU A 76 -16.10 9.77 9.90
N LEU A 77 -16.62 8.54 9.94
CA LEU A 77 -17.61 8.03 9.00
C LEU A 77 -18.99 8.69 9.14
N GLU A 78 -19.39 9.09 10.35
CA GLU A 78 -20.62 9.86 10.60
C GLU A 78 -20.62 11.20 9.85
N GLN A 79 -19.44 11.81 9.74
CA GLN A 79 -19.23 13.11 9.07
C GLN A 79 -18.98 12.98 7.57
N ARG A 80 -18.79 11.78 7.05
CA ARG A 80 -18.34 11.50 5.67
C ARG A 80 -19.24 10.45 5.03
N ARG A 81 -20.07 10.89 4.09
CA ARG A 81 -20.89 9.98 3.26
C ARG A 81 -20.16 9.64 1.97
N GLY A 82 -20.39 8.44 1.44
CA GLY A 82 -19.92 8.05 0.10
C GLY A 82 -18.69 7.12 0.09
N LEU A 83 -18.10 6.81 1.23
CA LEU A 83 -17.04 5.78 1.28
C LEU A 83 -17.61 4.38 1.10
N GLY A 84 -16.94 3.57 0.29
CA GLY A 84 -17.24 2.15 0.10
C GLY A 84 -16.97 1.33 1.36
N ARG A 85 -17.48 0.10 1.38
CA ARG A 85 -17.33 -0.78 2.55
C ARG A 85 -15.86 -1.10 2.84
N GLY A 86 -15.04 -1.34 1.80
CA GLY A 86 -13.60 -1.58 1.95
C GLY A 86 -12.88 -0.43 2.63
N GLU A 87 -13.15 0.81 2.21
CA GLU A 87 -12.56 2.04 2.78
C GLU A 87 -12.99 2.26 4.23
N GLN A 88 -14.28 2.01 4.54
CA GLN A 88 -14.78 2.09 5.92
C GLN A 88 -14.09 1.07 6.83
N GLU A 89 -13.97 -0.18 6.40
CA GLU A 89 -13.27 -1.21 7.17
C GLU A 89 -11.77 -0.92 7.28
N ALA A 90 -11.15 -0.32 6.25
CA ALA A 90 -9.75 0.12 6.30
C ALA A 90 -9.51 1.19 7.37
N LEU A 91 -10.41 2.19 7.50
CA LEU A 91 -10.35 3.16 8.59
C LEU A 91 -10.49 2.51 9.96
N HIS A 92 -11.45 1.60 10.13
CA HIS A 92 -11.62 0.88 11.39
C HIS A 92 -10.38 0.07 11.76
N LEU A 93 -9.82 -0.65 10.79
CA LEU A 93 -8.64 -1.47 10.99
C LEU A 93 -7.41 -0.61 11.33
N PHE A 94 -7.20 0.50 10.61
CA PHE A 94 -6.09 1.42 10.85
C PHE A 94 -6.04 1.93 12.30
N PHE A 95 -7.19 2.25 12.89
CA PHE A 95 -7.24 2.69 14.28
C PHE A 95 -7.19 1.54 15.30
N ALA A 96 -7.53 0.32 14.90
CA ALA A 96 -7.55 -0.84 15.79
C ALA A 96 -6.19 -1.52 15.96
N VAL A 97 -5.26 -1.28 15.04
CA VAL A 97 -3.93 -1.89 15.03
C VAL A 97 -2.83 -0.84 14.89
N PRO A 98 -1.59 -1.13 15.31
CA PRO A 98 -0.46 -0.24 15.07
C PRO A 98 -0.06 -0.32 13.59
N ALA A 99 -0.64 0.55 12.77
CA ALA A 99 -0.32 0.71 11.36
C ALA A 99 0.33 2.06 11.09
N ASP A 100 1.33 2.08 10.20
CA ASP A 100 2.07 3.30 9.84
C ASP A 100 1.34 4.11 8.76
N ALA A 101 0.61 3.45 7.85
CA ALA A 101 -0.14 4.11 6.79
C ALA A 101 -1.28 3.24 6.23
N ILE A 102 -2.21 3.89 5.52
CA ILE A 102 -3.16 3.24 4.61
C ILE A 102 -2.60 3.34 3.19
N ILE A 103 -2.59 2.24 2.43
CA ILE A 103 -2.19 2.26 1.03
C ILE A 103 -3.43 2.46 0.17
N SER A 104 -3.54 3.66 -0.39
CA SER A 104 -4.62 4.08 -1.28
C SER A 104 -4.22 5.27 -2.13
N ASP A 105 -4.80 5.40 -3.32
CA ASP A 105 -4.84 6.65 -4.11
C ASP A 105 -6.24 6.94 -4.69
N ASP A 106 -7.28 6.28 -4.17
CA ASP A 106 -8.66 6.71 -4.43
C ASP A 106 -8.88 8.14 -3.98
N ALA A 107 -9.30 9.01 -4.89
CA ALA A 107 -9.38 10.44 -4.66
C ALA A 107 -10.35 10.83 -3.53
N ALA A 108 -11.49 10.13 -3.40
CA ALA A 108 -12.48 10.40 -2.37
C ALA A 108 -11.94 9.96 -1.00
N PHE A 109 -11.34 8.78 -0.93
CA PHE A 109 -10.78 8.25 0.30
C PHE A 109 -9.57 9.05 0.77
N VAL A 110 -8.63 9.35 -0.12
CA VAL A 110 -7.45 10.20 0.17
C VAL A 110 -7.87 11.57 0.71
N THR A 111 -8.92 12.18 0.15
CA THR A 111 -9.45 13.45 0.69
C THR A 111 -9.90 13.33 2.15
N VAL A 112 -10.52 12.19 2.51
CA VAL A 112 -10.92 11.92 3.90
C VAL A 112 -9.70 11.73 4.79
N LEU A 113 -8.69 10.99 4.33
CA LEU A 113 -7.44 10.75 5.06
C LEU A 113 -6.70 12.05 5.34
N ASP A 114 -6.52 12.90 4.31
CA ASP A 114 -5.87 14.22 4.43
C ASP A 114 -6.58 15.12 5.44
N GLN A 115 -7.89 15.23 5.34
CA GLN A 115 -8.69 16.08 6.25
C GLN A 115 -8.69 15.56 7.69
N ALA A 116 -8.48 14.26 7.89
CA ALA A 116 -8.36 13.64 9.19
C ALA A 116 -6.92 13.62 9.72
N GLY A 117 -5.94 14.08 8.93
CA GLY A 117 -4.51 14.03 9.26
C GLY A 117 -3.99 12.60 9.40
N LEU A 118 -4.56 11.64 8.66
CA LEU A 118 -4.17 10.24 8.70
C LEU A 118 -3.10 9.95 7.65
N PRO A 119 -2.04 9.22 8.00
CA PRO A 119 -1.00 8.87 7.05
C PRO A 119 -1.50 7.89 6.01
N TYR A 120 -1.22 8.17 4.75
CA TYR A 120 -1.47 7.28 3.64
C TYR A 120 -0.29 7.27 2.66
N LEU A 121 -0.19 6.22 1.86
CA LEU A 121 0.85 6.05 0.87
C LEU A 121 0.23 5.62 -0.46
N PRO A 122 0.31 6.45 -1.52
CA PRO A 122 -0.11 6.04 -2.86
C PRO A 122 0.67 4.83 -3.36
N PRO A 123 0.04 3.88 -4.08
CA PRO A 123 0.70 2.67 -4.59
C PRO A 123 1.97 2.93 -5.41
N ALA A 124 2.03 4.02 -6.18
CA ALA A 124 3.23 4.41 -6.91
C ALA A 124 4.41 4.77 -5.98
N LEU A 125 4.13 5.38 -4.82
CA LEU A 125 5.16 5.69 -3.82
C LEU A 125 5.59 4.47 -3.01
N VAL A 126 4.79 3.40 -2.96
CA VAL A 126 5.23 2.10 -2.42
C VAL A 126 6.44 1.57 -3.20
N LEU A 127 6.44 1.69 -4.54
CA LEU A 127 7.59 1.31 -5.38
C LEU A 127 8.85 2.10 -5.00
N VAL A 128 8.72 3.41 -4.82
CA VAL A 128 9.81 4.29 -4.41
C VAL A 128 10.35 3.88 -3.03
N GLN A 129 9.45 3.67 -2.07
CA GLN A 129 9.80 3.28 -0.71
C GLN A 129 10.55 1.94 -0.68
N LEU A 130 10.03 0.91 -1.38
CA LEU A 130 10.69 -0.39 -1.48
C LEU A 130 12.06 -0.31 -2.15
N ALA A 131 12.20 0.54 -3.18
CA ALA A 131 13.48 0.77 -3.83
C ALA A 131 14.47 1.46 -2.88
N HIS A 132 14.05 2.47 -2.11
CA HIS A 132 14.89 3.13 -1.10
C HIS A 132 15.29 2.18 0.03
N GLN A 133 14.39 1.31 0.46
CA GLN A 133 14.65 0.27 1.47
C GLN A 133 15.47 -0.90 0.93
N ARG A 134 15.75 -0.96 -0.39
CA ARG A 134 16.47 -2.05 -1.08
C ARG A 134 15.74 -3.39 -1.08
N HIS A 135 14.43 -3.38 -0.94
CA HIS A 135 13.58 -4.55 -1.14
C HIS A 135 13.23 -4.76 -2.61
N LEU A 136 13.38 -3.72 -3.44
CA LEU A 136 13.13 -3.75 -4.86
C LEU A 136 14.27 -3.05 -5.61
N GLU A 137 14.75 -3.65 -6.70
CA GLU A 137 15.74 -3.00 -7.55
C GLU A 137 15.10 -1.83 -8.33
N PRO A 138 15.82 -0.70 -8.54
CA PRO A 138 15.28 0.48 -9.22
C PRO A 138 14.68 0.19 -10.58
N ARG A 139 15.32 -0.69 -11.36
CA ARG A 139 14.83 -1.10 -12.66
C ARG A 139 13.48 -1.83 -12.54
N ALA A 140 13.36 -2.76 -11.62
CA ALA A 140 12.11 -3.48 -11.36
C ALA A 140 11.02 -2.53 -10.83
N ALA A 141 11.39 -1.53 -10.03
CA ALA A 141 10.46 -0.49 -9.58
C ALA A 141 9.95 0.37 -10.75
N LEU A 142 10.82 0.78 -11.67
CA LEU A 142 10.42 1.52 -12.88
C LEU A 142 9.52 0.67 -13.80
N GLU A 143 9.84 -0.60 -14.00
CA GLU A 143 9.00 -1.53 -14.77
C GLU A 143 7.62 -1.71 -14.13
N GLY A 144 7.54 -1.81 -12.79
CA GLY A 144 6.28 -1.83 -12.04
C GLY A 144 5.49 -0.53 -12.18
N LEU A 145 6.18 0.62 -12.12
CA LEU A 145 5.58 1.94 -12.31
C LEU A 145 4.98 2.11 -13.71
N GLU A 146 5.67 1.63 -14.76
CA GLU A 146 5.14 1.65 -16.12
C GLU A 146 3.86 0.80 -16.25
N ARG A 147 3.82 -0.40 -15.63
CA ARG A 147 2.59 -1.21 -15.60
C ARG A 147 1.45 -0.53 -14.86
N MET A 148 1.75 0.25 -13.83
CA MET A 148 0.76 0.98 -13.03
C MET A 148 0.28 2.27 -13.72
N ARG A 149 1.05 2.83 -14.64
CA ARG A 149 0.81 4.13 -15.30
C ARG A 149 -0.62 4.38 -15.79
N PRO A 150 -1.32 3.41 -16.44
CA PRO A 150 -2.69 3.64 -16.92
C PRO A 150 -3.72 3.82 -15.80
N PHE A 151 -3.38 3.51 -14.55
CA PHE A 151 -4.29 3.44 -13.41
C PHE A 151 -4.04 4.50 -12.35
N ILE A 152 -3.03 5.37 -12.55
CA ILE A 152 -2.63 6.41 -11.61
C ILE A 152 -2.61 7.78 -12.29
N ARG A 153 -2.68 8.84 -11.48
CA ARG A 153 -2.65 10.21 -11.99
C ARG A 153 -1.27 10.52 -12.60
N PRO A 154 -1.21 11.27 -13.73
CA PRO A 154 0.05 11.63 -14.38
C PRO A 154 1.07 12.29 -13.45
N GLU A 155 0.62 13.15 -12.52
CA GLU A 155 1.48 13.85 -11.58
C GLU A 155 2.13 12.90 -10.58
N VAL A 156 1.38 11.89 -10.11
CA VAL A 156 1.88 10.85 -9.20
C VAL A 156 2.91 9.96 -9.92
N TYR A 157 2.61 9.59 -11.17
CA TYR A 157 3.56 8.84 -12.01
C TYR A 157 4.86 9.62 -12.21
N GLN A 158 4.79 10.91 -12.59
CA GLN A 158 5.99 11.71 -12.81
C GLN A 158 6.82 11.89 -11.55
N ALA A 159 6.19 12.17 -10.41
CA ALA A 159 6.87 12.30 -9.14
C ALA A 159 7.60 11.00 -8.74
N ALA A 160 6.92 9.85 -8.80
CA ALA A 160 7.50 8.56 -8.49
C ALA A 160 8.66 8.20 -9.43
N ARG A 161 8.52 8.50 -10.73
CA ARG A 161 9.56 8.27 -11.72
C ARG A 161 10.82 9.09 -11.44
N LEU A 162 10.67 10.39 -11.16
CA LEU A 162 11.81 11.26 -10.82
C LEU A 162 12.56 10.76 -9.59
N ASP A 163 11.83 10.31 -8.56
CA ASP A 163 12.43 9.75 -7.35
C ASP A 163 13.20 8.45 -7.63
N LEU A 164 12.67 7.58 -8.48
CA LEU A 164 13.32 6.31 -8.84
C LEU A 164 14.57 6.51 -9.73
N GLU A 165 14.56 7.53 -10.60
CA GLU A 165 15.68 7.89 -11.47
C GLU A 165 16.75 8.72 -10.74
N ALA A 166 16.44 9.30 -9.58
CA ALA A 166 17.37 10.09 -8.81
C ALA A 166 18.58 9.25 -8.30
N PRO A 167 19.80 9.82 -8.30
CA PRO A 167 20.96 9.14 -7.76
C PRO A 167 20.77 8.79 -6.28
N ARG A 168 20.90 7.52 -5.93
CA ARG A 168 20.80 7.08 -4.53
C ARG A 168 21.93 7.68 -3.69
N PRO A 169 21.67 8.23 -2.50
CA PRO A 169 22.74 8.65 -1.60
C PRO A 169 23.64 7.45 -1.27
N ARG A 170 24.94 7.64 -1.46
CA ARG A 170 25.94 6.61 -1.08
C ARG A 170 25.84 6.37 0.41
N ARG A 171 25.74 5.12 0.80
CA ARG A 171 25.84 4.72 2.22
C ARG A 171 27.15 5.28 2.79
N PRO A 172 27.14 5.99 3.93
CA PRO A 172 28.41 6.33 4.58
C PRO A 172 29.17 5.03 4.81
N LYS A 173 30.43 4.98 4.35
CA LYS A 173 31.32 3.86 4.64
C LYS A 173 31.36 3.72 6.16
N ARG A 174 30.96 2.55 6.71
CA ARG A 174 31.24 2.24 8.12
C ARG A 174 32.71 2.53 8.35
N ALA A 175 32.98 3.48 9.23
CA ALA A 175 34.32 3.69 9.72
C ALA A 175 34.80 2.33 10.22
N LYS A 176 35.90 1.82 9.66
CA LYS A 176 36.61 0.68 10.23
C LYS A 176 37.00 1.16 11.63
N GLU A 177 36.37 0.58 12.65
CA GLU A 177 36.88 0.72 14.01
C GLU A 177 38.31 0.18 13.96
N GLY A 178 39.22 1.12 14.07
CA GLY A 178 40.65 0.82 14.11
C GLY A 178 40.93 -0.05 15.30
N GLY A 179 41.48 -1.22 15.01
CA GLY A 179 42.14 -2.01 16.05
C GLY A 179 43.19 -1.15 16.70
N SER A 180 43.11 -1.01 17.99
CA SER A 180 44.24 -0.54 18.83
C SER A 180 45.07 -1.74 19.25
N PRO A 181 46.38 -1.55 19.36
CA PRO A 181 47.38 -2.56 19.66
C PRO A 181 47.29 -3.11 21.08
#